data_33fe3bb5ebbd6f6f985a04c755ab1a77
#
_entry.id   33fe3bb5ebbd6f6f985a04c755ab1a77
#
_cell.length_a   1.000
_cell.length_b   1.000
_cell.length_c   1.000
_cell.angle_alpha   90.00
_cell.angle_beta   90.00
_cell.angle_gamma   90.00
#
_symmetry.space_group_name_H-M   'P 1'
#
loop_
_entity.id
_entity.type
_entity.pdbx_description
1 polymer ?
#
loop_
_entity_poly.entity_id
_entity_poly.type
_entity_poly.pdbx_seq_one_letter_code
_entity_poly.pdbx_strand_id
1 'polypeptide(L)'
;MFCIIVFETTKNKFKVWLFMKIHILQTGEVMVAPSLAYNGNTGFNPQTHSLLLKSDDRVNIPVLSFLIQTGNKNILVDTGIKRELESEEPLSFDKQLKAIKAPLTFASTRFHLPKDSSLVSRLEELNLSPKDIDYVLLTHLDFENVSGVADFSSETKILVSRDEAKAAVKNPLRYSRSWWKNANISIFDWNGKEGPFEKSLDLLGDGSIILMKLYGHSAGMFGVKVTSE
;
A
#
# COMPACT_ATOMS: atom_id res chain seq x y z
N MET A 1 9.19 -2.55 -3.70
CA MET A 1 8.40 -1.48 -3.07
C MET A 1 8.23 -1.82 -1.60
N PHE A 2 8.60 -0.96 -0.67
CA PHE A 2 8.66 -1.32 0.73
C PHE A 2 7.71 -0.42 1.53
N CYS A 3 6.66 -1.01 2.12
CA CYS A 3 5.98 -0.39 3.25
C CYS A 3 6.94 -0.50 4.45
N ILE A 4 7.34 0.63 5.03
CA ILE A 4 8.22 0.64 6.20
C ILE A 4 7.34 0.68 7.44
N ILE A 5 7.31 -0.42 8.19
CA ILE A 5 6.75 -0.46 9.53
C ILE A 5 7.93 -0.51 10.52
N VAL A 6 7.99 0.46 11.41
CA VAL A 6 9.00 0.55 12.46
C VAL A 6 8.38 0.16 13.79
N PHE A 7 9.02 -0.77 14.50
CA PHE A 7 8.61 -1.19 15.83
C PHE A 7 9.48 -0.52 16.89
N GLU A 8 8.87 0.02 17.90
CA GLU A 8 9.53 0.50 19.09
C GLU A 8 8.86 -0.06 20.33
N THR A 9 9.63 -0.66 21.25
CA THR A 9 9.13 -1.15 22.54
C THR A 9 9.70 -0.28 23.65
N THR A 10 8.83 0.33 24.44
CA THR A 10 9.23 1.11 25.63
C THR A 10 8.99 0.30 26.90
N LYS A 11 10.02 0.24 27.78
CA LYS A 11 9.90 -0.36 29.11
C LYS A 11 9.37 0.68 30.09
N ASN A 12 8.06 0.78 30.31
CA ASN A 12 7.52 1.52 31.46
C ASN A 12 6.29 0.88 32.08
N LYS A 13 6.12 1.14 33.37
CA LYS A 13 5.29 0.43 34.36
C LYS A 13 3.81 0.80 34.28
N PHE A 14 2.94 -0.24 34.42
CA PHE A 14 1.51 -0.18 34.73
C PHE A 14 0.63 0.63 33.75
N LYS A 15 0.38 0.05 32.59
CA LYS A 15 -0.84 0.25 31.79
C LYS A 15 -1.38 -1.10 31.36
N VAL A 16 -2.70 -1.18 31.20
CA VAL A 16 -3.38 -2.36 30.66
C VAL A 16 -2.68 -2.74 29.35
N TRP A 17 -2.10 -3.95 29.29
CA TRP A 17 -1.42 -4.45 28.10
C TRP A 17 -2.41 -4.54 26.95
N LEU A 18 -2.49 -3.51 26.12
CA LEU A 18 -3.08 -3.64 24.82
C LEU A 18 -2.09 -4.41 23.94
N PHE A 19 -2.33 -5.70 23.79
CA PHE A 19 -1.55 -6.50 22.85
C PHE A 19 -1.77 -5.97 21.44
N MET A 20 -0.75 -5.40 20.85
CA MET A 20 -0.73 -5.12 19.43
C MET A 20 -0.29 -6.37 18.68
N LYS A 21 -1.01 -6.71 17.63
CA LYS A 21 -0.62 -7.76 16.67
C LYS A 21 -0.46 -7.12 15.32
N ILE A 22 0.56 -7.56 14.59
CA ILE A 22 0.76 -7.18 13.20
C ILE A 22 0.80 -8.44 12.36
N HIS A 23 -0.08 -8.48 11.38
CA HIS A 23 -0.15 -9.54 10.39
C HIS A 23 0.40 -9.00 9.07
N ILE A 24 1.30 -9.75 8.46
CA ILE A 24 1.82 -9.47 7.12
C ILE A 24 0.98 -10.27 6.14
N LEU A 25 0.30 -9.59 5.24
CA LEU A 25 -0.63 -10.17 4.28
C LEU A 25 -0.05 -10.01 2.87
N GLN A 26 0.34 -11.11 2.23
CA GLN A 26 0.73 -11.07 0.84
C GLN A 26 -0.52 -11.06 -0.04
N THR A 27 -0.71 -9.98 -0.78
CA THR A 27 -1.91 -9.67 -1.57
C THR A 27 -1.60 -9.58 -3.06
N GLY A 28 -0.72 -10.45 -3.52
CA GLY A 28 -0.30 -10.56 -4.91
C GLY A 28 1.20 -10.41 -5.11
N GLU A 29 1.58 -10.26 -6.37
CA GLU A 29 2.95 -10.06 -6.83
C GLU A 29 3.00 -9.02 -7.94
N VAL A 30 4.08 -8.25 -7.98
CA VAL A 30 4.41 -7.38 -9.11
C VAL A 30 5.72 -7.81 -9.75
N MET A 31 5.73 -7.81 -11.07
CA MET A 31 6.90 -8.13 -11.89
C MET A 31 7.45 -6.82 -12.45
N VAL A 32 8.64 -6.45 -12.01
CA VAL A 32 9.30 -5.20 -12.39
C VAL A 32 10.67 -5.45 -12.99
N ALA A 33 11.21 -4.45 -13.69
CA ALA A 33 12.59 -4.52 -14.14
C ALA A 33 13.55 -4.61 -12.95
N PRO A 34 14.65 -5.39 -13.02
CA PRO A 34 15.65 -5.46 -11.96
C PRO A 34 16.20 -4.09 -11.54
N SER A 35 16.34 -3.17 -12.50
CA SER A 35 16.78 -1.79 -12.24
C SER A 35 15.81 -0.98 -11.36
N LEU A 36 14.51 -1.30 -11.40
CA LEU A 36 13.51 -0.69 -10.50
C LEU A 36 13.54 -1.34 -9.11
N ALA A 37 13.82 -2.63 -9.02
CA ALA A 37 13.86 -3.36 -7.76
C ALA A 37 15.12 -3.05 -6.94
N TYR A 38 16.28 -2.97 -7.61
CA TYR A 38 17.60 -2.97 -6.95
C TYR A 38 18.40 -1.69 -7.17
N ASN A 39 17.78 -0.64 -7.72
CA ASN A 39 18.44 0.64 -8.02
C ASN A 39 19.73 0.47 -8.85
N GLY A 40 19.74 -0.47 -9.79
CA GLY A 40 20.88 -0.74 -10.66
C GLY A 40 21.11 0.39 -11.66
N ASN A 41 22.34 0.90 -11.74
CA ASN A 41 22.74 1.88 -12.75
C ASN A 41 22.88 1.20 -14.11
N THR A 42 21.81 1.17 -14.90
CA THR A 42 21.78 0.53 -16.23
C THR A 42 22.17 1.48 -17.37
N GLY A 43 22.54 2.73 -17.05
CA GLY A 43 22.78 3.76 -18.06
C GLY A 43 21.53 4.27 -18.78
N PHE A 44 20.38 3.66 -18.52
CA PHE A 44 19.07 4.03 -19.06
C PHE A 44 18.11 4.43 -17.93
N ASN A 45 17.14 5.28 -18.27
CA ASN A 45 16.04 5.54 -17.32
C ASN A 45 15.35 4.19 -17.01
N PRO A 46 15.22 3.81 -15.72
CA PRO A 46 14.63 2.52 -15.31
C PRO A 46 13.26 2.23 -15.92
N GLN A 47 12.44 3.27 -16.14
CA GLN A 47 11.11 3.14 -16.75
C GLN A 47 11.19 2.80 -18.24
N THR A 48 12.09 3.44 -18.99
CA THR A 48 12.29 3.13 -20.42
C THR A 48 12.94 1.75 -20.63
N HIS A 49 13.87 1.35 -19.75
CA HIS A 49 14.42 0.02 -19.74
C HIS A 49 13.36 -1.05 -19.52
N SER A 50 12.43 -0.80 -18.60
CA SER A 50 11.31 -1.71 -18.29
C SER A 50 10.38 -1.97 -19.48
N LEU A 51 10.21 -1.00 -20.39
CA LEU A 51 9.40 -1.18 -21.62
C LEU A 51 9.99 -2.20 -22.58
N LEU A 52 11.30 -2.34 -22.60
CA LEU A 52 12.04 -3.20 -23.56
C LEU A 52 12.24 -4.63 -23.03
N LEU A 53 11.97 -4.87 -21.74
CA LEU A 53 12.18 -6.18 -21.11
C LEU A 53 11.06 -7.17 -21.44
N LYS A 54 11.45 -8.39 -21.73
CA LYS A 54 10.53 -9.53 -21.79
C LYS A 54 10.05 -9.90 -20.39
N SER A 55 8.96 -10.66 -20.29
CA SER A 55 8.42 -11.09 -18.99
C SER A 55 9.47 -11.84 -18.15
N ASP A 56 10.24 -12.72 -18.79
CA ASP A 56 11.22 -13.59 -18.14
C ASP A 56 12.45 -12.83 -17.57
N ASP A 57 12.67 -11.59 -18.01
CA ASP A 57 13.75 -10.73 -17.52
C ASP A 57 13.33 -9.87 -16.33
N ARG A 58 12.11 -10.03 -15.83
CA ARG A 58 11.57 -9.27 -14.70
C ARG A 58 11.76 -10.03 -13.40
N VAL A 59 11.82 -9.30 -12.30
CA VAL A 59 11.85 -9.87 -10.95
C VAL A 59 10.48 -9.76 -10.31
N ASN A 60 10.07 -10.83 -9.61
CA ASN A 60 8.84 -10.84 -8.83
C ASN A 60 9.10 -10.23 -7.46
N ILE A 61 8.23 -9.31 -7.07
CA ILE A 61 8.23 -8.67 -5.75
C ILE A 61 6.87 -8.91 -5.13
N PRO A 62 6.80 -9.41 -3.88
CA PRO A 62 5.52 -9.58 -3.20
C PRO A 62 4.84 -8.24 -2.96
N VAL A 63 3.54 -8.19 -3.18
CA VAL A 63 2.68 -7.09 -2.74
C VAL A 63 2.25 -7.38 -1.32
N LEU A 64 2.59 -6.51 -0.40
CA LEU A 64 2.33 -6.69 1.03
C LEU A 64 1.36 -5.63 1.53
N SER A 65 0.35 -6.08 2.26
CA SER A 65 -0.49 -5.26 3.12
C SER A 65 -0.23 -5.67 4.57
N PHE A 66 -0.50 -4.76 5.51
CA PHE A 66 -0.28 -5.07 6.93
C PHE A 66 -1.55 -4.77 7.71
N LEU A 67 -1.99 -5.73 8.50
CA LEU A 67 -3.07 -5.53 9.46
C LEU A 67 -2.48 -5.33 10.84
N ILE A 68 -2.71 -4.17 11.43
CA ILE A 68 -2.34 -3.81 12.78
C ILE A 68 -3.60 -3.90 13.64
N GLN A 69 -3.63 -4.84 14.58
CA GLN A 69 -4.69 -4.99 15.55
C GLN A 69 -4.23 -4.38 16.88
N THR A 70 -4.89 -3.31 17.29
CA THR A 70 -4.81 -2.80 18.66
C THR A 70 -5.92 -3.45 19.49
N GLY A 71 -5.99 -3.20 20.79
CA GLY A 71 -7.05 -3.80 21.62
C GLY A 71 -8.49 -3.51 21.18
N ASN A 72 -8.72 -2.47 20.40
CA ASN A 72 -10.04 -2.02 19.97
C ASN A 72 -10.11 -1.51 18.53
N LYS A 73 -9.04 -1.62 17.75
CA LYS A 73 -8.99 -1.14 16.37
C LYS A 73 -8.26 -2.11 15.45
N ASN A 74 -8.81 -2.28 14.26
CA ASN A 74 -8.19 -2.94 13.13
C ASN A 74 -7.77 -1.89 12.11
N ILE A 75 -6.45 -1.72 11.91
CA ILE A 75 -5.87 -0.71 11.03
C ILE A 75 -5.13 -1.44 9.92
N LEU A 76 -5.57 -1.24 8.70
CA LEU A 76 -4.95 -1.82 7.51
C LEU A 76 -4.04 -0.82 6.84
N VAL A 77 -2.84 -1.26 6.45
CA VAL A 77 -1.88 -0.48 5.67
C VAL A 77 -1.80 -1.09 4.27
N ASP A 78 -2.22 -0.31 3.28
CA ASP A 78 -2.43 -0.67 1.88
C ASP A 78 -3.48 -1.79 1.65
N THR A 79 -4.04 -1.85 0.43
CA THR A 79 -5.18 -2.74 0.14
C THR A 79 -4.88 -3.85 -0.86
N GLY A 80 -3.65 -3.88 -1.37
CA GLY A 80 -3.27 -4.88 -2.36
C GLY A 80 -3.94 -4.67 -3.72
N ILE A 81 -3.85 -5.71 -4.54
CA ILE A 81 -4.47 -5.78 -5.86
C ILE A 81 -5.94 -6.16 -5.68
N LYS A 82 -6.84 -5.51 -6.45
CA LYS A 82 -8.27 -5.73 -6.37
C LYS A 82 -8.67 -7.19 -6.69
N ARG A 83 -9.62 -7.70 -5.90
CA ARG A 83 -10.07 -9.11 -5.92
C ARG A 83 -10.51 -9.62 -7.30
N GLU A 84 -11.16 -8.79 -8.11
CA GLU A 84 -11.66 -9.21 -9.43
C GLU A 84 -10.56 -9.60 -10.42
N LEU A 85 -9.30 -9.41 -10.04
CA LEU A 85 -8.13 -9.80 -10.84
C LEU A 85 -7.48 -11.10 -10.39
N GLU A 86 -8.06 -11.78 -9.40
CA GLU A 86 -7.62 -13.14 -9.02
C GLU A 86 -7.68 -14.09 -10.20
N SER A 87 -6.64 -14.89 -10.37
CA SER A 87 -6.53 -15.87 -11.45
C SER A 87 -5.53 -16.96 -11.12
N GLU A 88 -5.75 -18.18 -11.62
CA GLU A 88 -4.80 -19.29 -11.47
C GLU A 88 -3.46 -18.96 -12.15
N GLU A 89 -3.52 -18.38 -13.35
CA GLU A 89 -2.35 -17.98 -14.13
C GLU A 89 -2.28 -16.45 -14.29
N PRO A 90 -1.10 -15.87 -14.50
CA PRO A 90 -0.97 -14.45 -14.76
C PRO A 90 -1.87 -13.97 -15.91
N LEU A 91 -2.55 -12.85 -15.71
CA LEU A 91 -3.44 -12.29 -16.71
C LEU A 91 -2.70 -11.94 -17.99
N SER A 92 -3.36 -12.14 -19.13
CA SER A 92 -2.83 -11.73 -20.44
C SER A 92 -2.53 -10.22 -20.50
N PHE A 93 -1.66 -9.83 -21.40
CA PHE A 93 -1.27 -8.43 -21.63
C PHE A 93 -2.47 -7.49 -21.74
N ASP A 94 -3.46 -7.85 -22.57
CA ASP A 94 -4.65 -7.02 -22.80
C ASP A 94 -5.52 -6.87 -21.54
N LYS A 95 -5.64 -7.95 -20.73
CA LYS A 95 -6.39 -7.89 -19.48
C LYS A 95 -5.69 -7.00 -18.46
N GLN A 96 -4.38 -7.11 -18.35
CA GLN A 96 -3.59 -6.24 -17.48
C GLN A 96 -3.66 -4.77 -17.90
N LEU A 97 -3.53 -4.47 -19.19
CA LEU A 97 -3.65 -3.11 -19.72
C LEU A 97 -5.01 -2.50 -19.38
N LYS A 98 -6.10 -3.27 -19.57
CA LYS A 98 -7.46 -2.84 -19.24
C LYS A 98 -7.66 -2.63 -17.73
N ALA A 99 -6.97 -3.38 -16.89
CA ALA A 99 -7.06 -3.26 -15.43
C ALA A 99 -6.29 -2.04 -14.91
N ILE A 100 -5.06 -1.85 -15.35
CA ILE A 100 -4.16 -0.79 -14.86
C ILE A 100 -4.62 0.58 -15.36
N LYS A 101 -4.95 0.75 -16.63
CA LYS A 101 -5.42 2.04 -17.21
C LYS A 101 -4.51 3.25 -16.94
N ALA A 102 -3.25 3.02 -16.65
CA ALA A 102 -2.22 4.03 -16.42
C ALA A 102 -0.97 3.65 -17.23
N PRO A 103 -0.66 4.37 -18.31
CA PRO A 103 0.38 3.95 -19.26
C PRO A 103 1.78 3.77 -18.65
N LEU A 104 2.21 4.66 -17.77
CA LEU A 104 3.53 4.55 -17.13
C LEU A 104 3.59 3.36 -16.18
N THR A 105 2.55 3.15 -15.38
CA THR A 105 2.45 1.99 -14.48
C THR A 105 2.44 0.70 -15.29
N PHE A 106 1.63 0.63 -16.35
CA PHE A 106 1.61 -0.55 -17.22
C PHE A 106 2.96 -0.78 -17.92
N ALA A 107 3.65 0.28 -18.32
CA ALA A 107 4.97 0.18 -18.94
C ALA A 107 6.01 -0.42 -17.98
N SER A 108 5.98 -0.03 -16.71
CA SER A 108 6.98 -0.42 -15.72
C SER A 108 6.67 -1.71 -14.98
N THR A 109 5.39 -2.10 -14.87
CA THR A 109 4.94 -3.15 -13.96
C THR A 109 4.01 -4.12 -14.64
N ARG A 110 4.13 -5.41 -14.31
CA ARG A 110 3.09 -6.44 -14.48
C ARG A 110 2.69 -6.91 -13.10
N PHE A 111 1.53 -7.53 -12.99
CA PHE A 111 1.08 -8.06 -11.72
C PHE A 111 0.47 -9.46 -11.89
N HIS A 112 0.48 -10.19 -10.79
CA HIS A 112 -0.28 -11.42 -10.63
C HIS A 112 -0.92 -11.43 -9.24
N LEU A 113 -2.21 -11.70 -9.20
CA LEU A 113 -2.94 -11.99 -7.98
C LEU A 113 -3.39 -13.45 -8.06
N PRO A 114 -2.67 -14.38 -7.42
CA PRO A 114 -3.08 -15.78 -7.37
C PRO A 114 -4.48 -15.92 -6.78
N LYS A 115 -5.18 -16.97 -7.18
CA LYS A 115 -6.47 -17.31 -6.60
C LYS A 115 -6.38 -17.39 -5.08
N ASP A 116 -7.43 -16.95 -4.39
CA ASP A 116 -7.53 -16.92 -2.93
C ASP A 116 -6.41 -16.12 -2.23
N SER A 117 -5.77 -15.18 -2.96
CA SER A 117 -4.69 -14.32 -2.43
C SER A 117 -5.06 -12.86 -2.29
N SER A 118 -6.31 -12.48 -2.58
CA SER A 118 -6.76 -11.10 -2.36
C SER A 118 -6.71 -10.72 -0.90
N LEU A 119 -6.71 -9.41 -0.64
CA LEU A 119 -6.81 -8.92 0.73
C LEU A 119 -8.02 -9.48 1.47
N VAL A 120 -9.17 -9.62 0.78
CA VAL A 120 -10.39 -10.19 1.38
C VAL A 120 -10.15 -11.61 1.82
N SER A 121 -9.54 -12.46 0.97
CA SER A 121 -9.19 -13.84 1.33
C SER A 121 -8.22 -13.90 2.52
N ARG A 122 -7.22 -12.99 2.55
CA ARG A 122 -6.29 -12.91 3.69
C ARG A 122 -6.96 -12.45 4.99
N LEU A 123 -7.95 -11.58 4.93
CA LEU A 123 -8.74 -11.21 6.11
C LEU A 123 -9.62 -12.37 6.57
N GLU A 124 -10.23 -13.11 5.65
CA GLU A 124 -11.04 -14.30 5.95
C GLU A 124 -10.24 -15.40 6.70
N GLU A 125 -8.96 -15.60 6.35
CA GLU A 125 -8.05 -16.50 7.09
C GLU A 125 -7.88 -16.08 8.58
N LEU A 126 -8.06 -14.81 8.87
CA LEU A 126 -8.01 -14.25 10.23
C LEU A 126 -9.40 -14.14 10.88
N ASN A 127 -10.45 -14.70 10.27
CA ASN A 127 -11.85 -14.57 10.65
C ASN A 127 -12.32 -13.10 10.69
N LEU A 128 -11.81 -12.29 9.75
CA LEU A 128 -12.17 -10.89 9.56
C LEU A 128 -12.75 -10.68 8.16
N SER A 129 -13.43 -9.56 8.00
CA SER A 129 -13.94 -9.06 6.73
C SER A 129 -13.57 -7.58 6.55
N PRO A 130 -13.72 -6.98 5.36
CA PRO A 130 -13.51 -5.55 5.18
C PRO A 130 -14.33 -4.65 6.11
N LYS A 131 -15.47 -5.14 6.62
CA LYS A 131 -16.33 -4.39 7.56
C LYS A 131 -15.73 -4.27 8.96
N ASP A 132 -14.81 -5.16 9.31
CA ASP A 132 -14.15 -5.17 10.61
C ASP A 132 -12.94 -4.22 10.66
N ILE A 133 -12.63 -3.55 9.54
CA ILE A 133 -11.50 -2.61 9.41
C ILE A 133 -11.96 -1.19 9.73
N ASP A 134 -11.37 -0.59 10.76
CA ASP A 134 -11.68 0.78 11.18
C ASP A 134 -10.97 1.83 10.30
N TYR A 135 -9.70 1.57 9.97
CA TYR A 135 -8.86 2.46 9.17
C TYR A 135 -8.16 1.72 8.06
N VAL A 136 -8.14 2.32 6.88
CA VAL A 136 -7.24 1.95 5.77
C VAL A 136 -6.28 3.11 5.55
N LEU A 137 -4.99 2.84 5.65
CA LEU A 137 -3.92 3.79 5.44
C LEU A 137 -3.29 3.51 4.08
N LEU A 138 -3.53 4.36 3.09
CA LEU A 138 -2.91 4.24 1.77
C LEU A 138 -1.56 4.94 1.80
N THR A 139 -0.47 4.16 1.91
CA THR A 139 0.88 4.70 1.99
C THR A 139 1.21 5.54 0.78
N HIS A 140 0.73 5.14 -0.38
CA HIS A 140 0.73 5.85 -1.66
C HIS A 140 -0.35 5.27 -2.59
N LEU A 141 -0.50 5.83 -3.80
CA LEU A 141 -1.61 5.51 -4.69
C LEU A 141 -1.20 4.70 -5.93
N ASP A 142 -0.15 3.90 -5.87
CA ASP A 142 0.16 2.96 -6.94
C ASP A 142 -0.87 1.81 -6.98
N PHE A 143 -1.04 1.23 -8.16
CA PHE A 143 -2.11 0.27 -8.45
C PHE A 143 -2.19 -0.89 -7.45
N GLU A 144 -1.07 -1.48 -7.14
CA GLU A 144 -0.93 -2.62 -6.23
C GLU A 144 -1.19 -2.29 -4.75
N ASN A 145 -1.29 -1.03 -4.40
CA ASN A 145 -1.56 -0.57 -3.02
C ASN A 145 -2.99 -0.08 -2.85
N VAL A 146 -3.57 0.52 -3.89
CA VAL A 146 -4.87 1.18 -3.78
C VAL A 146 -6.01 0.42 -4.46
N SER A 147 -5.72 -0.52 -5.38
CA SER A 147 -6.79 -1.04 -6.22
C SER A 147 -7.79 -1.95 -5.49
N GLY A 148 -7.44 -2.51 -4.34
CA GLY A 148 -8.36 -3.27 -3.48
C GLY A 148 -9.28 -2.40 -2.61
N VAL A 149 -9.15 -1.08 -2.66
CA VAL A 149 -9.96 -0.16 -1.84
C VAL A 149 -11.46 -0.25 -2.10
N ALA A 150 -11.88 -0.77 -3.25
CA ALA A 150 -13.27 -0.94 -3.61
C ALA A 150 -14.04 -1.97 -2.74
N ASP A 151 -13.32 -2.85 -2.04
CA ASP A 151 -13.91 -3.85 -1.14
C ASP A 151 -14.39 -3.26 0.19
N PHE A 152 -14.04 -2.00 0.48
CA PHE A 152 -14.39 -1.33 1.74
C PHE A 152 -15.67 -0.50 1.62
N SER A 153 -16.41 -0.44 2.74
CA SER A 153 -17.64 0.35 2.83
C SER A 153 -17.34 1.85 2.94
N SER A 154 -18.40 2.67 2.77
CA SER A 154 -18.32 4.12 2.99
C SER A 154 -18.04 4.50 4.45
N GLU A 155 -18.24 3.58 5.39
CA GLU A 155 -18.00 3.79 6.82
C GLU A 155 -16.55 3.62 7.23
N THR A 156 -15.76 2.85 6.44
CA THR A 156 -14.34 2.66 6.67
C THR A 156 -13.58 3.97 6.43
N LYS A 157 -12.76 4.38 7.37
CA LYS A 157 -11.93 5.59 7.25
C LYS A 157 -10.70 5.30 6.40
N ILE A 158 -10.74 5.68 5.14
CA ILE A 158 -9.63 5.50 4.19
C ILE A 158 -8.84 6.81 4.13
N LEU A 159 -7.55 6.76 4.45
CA LEU A 159 -6.70 7.94 4.59
C LEU A 159 -5.56 7.94 3.57
N VAL A 160 -5.32 9.11 2.97
CA VAL A 160 -4.16 9.38 2.11
C VAL A 160 -3.57 10.75 2.45
N SER A 161 -2.25 10.92 2.31
CA SER A 161 -1.64 12.23 2.54
C SER A 161 -2.04 13.24 1.46
N ARG A 162 -2.13 14.53 1.83
CA ARG A 162 -2.41 15.61 0.86
C ARG A 162 -1.38 15.66 -0.26
N ASP A 163 -0.13 15.39 0.06
CA ASP A 163 0.95 15.42 -0.93
C ASP A 163 0.76 14.33 -1.99
N GLU A 164 0.33 13.13 -1.58
CA GLU A 164 0.06 12.02 -2.50
C GLU A 164 -1.19 12.28 -3.35
N ALA A 165 -2.26 12.76 -2.73
CA ALA A 165 -3.48 13.12 -3.46
C ALA A 165 -3.21 14.19 -4.54
N LYS A 166 -2.37 15.21 -4.23
CA LYS A 166 -1.95 16.21 -5.21
C LYS A 166 -1.09 15.61 -6.32
N ALA A 167 -0.17 14.70 -5.99
CA ALA A 167 0.68 14.03 -6.97
C ALA A 167 -0.14 13.17 -7.93
N ALA A 168 -1.13 12.44 -7.44
CA ALA A 168 -2.02 11.61 -8.25
C ALA A 168 -2.83 12.44 -9.27
N VAL A 169 -3.32 13.61 -8.87
CA VAL A 169 -4.03 14.52 -9.79
C VAL A 169 -3.10 15.07 -10.88
N LYS A 170 -1.84 15.36 -10.52
CA LYS A 170 -0.85 15.93 -11.45
C LYS A 170 -0.24 14.93 -12.42
N ASN A 171 -0.30 13.64 -12.11
CA ASN A 171 0.35 12.61 -12.92
C ASN A 171 -0.62 11.47 -13.34
N PRO A 172 -1.60 11.74 -14.23
CA PRO A 172 -2.58 10.75 -14.67
C PRO A 172 -1.96 9.62 -15.51
N LEU A 173 -0.74 9.76 -15.98
CA LEU A 173 -0.02 8.68 -16.67
C LEU A 173 0.46 7.57 -15.71
N ARG A 174 0.72 7.92 -14.44
CA ARG A 174 1.08 6.98 -13.37
C ARG A 174 -0.16 6.50 -12.61
N TYR A 175 -1.09 7.38 -12.32
CA TYR A 175 -2.23 7.10 -11.45
C TYR A 175 -3.54 7.15 -12.23
N SER A 176 -4.32 6.08 -12.18
CA SER A 176 -5.66 6.08 -12.74
C SER A 176 -6.71 6.31 -11.66
N ARG A 177 -7.47 7.39 -11.78
CA ARG A 177 -8.57 7.68 -10.85
C ARG A 177 -9.61 6.54 -10.78
N SER A 178 -9.68 5.68 -11.81
CA SER A 178 -10.59 4.54 -11.82
C SER A 178 -10.33 3.52 -10.71
N TRP A 179 -9.13 3.51 -10.13
CA TRP A 179 -8.76 2.57 -9.07
C TRP A 179 -9.48 2.85 -7.75
N TRP A 180 -9.82 4.12 -7.48
CA TRP A 180 -10.44 4.55 -6.22
C TRP A 180 -11.64 5.47 -6.39
N LYS A 181 -12.21 5.57 -7.58
CA LYS A 181 -13.29 6.54 -7.89
C LYS A 181 -14.54 6.41 -7.02
N ASN A 182 -14.81 5.21 -6.51
CA ASN A 182 -15.98 4.88 -5.69
C ASN A 182 -15.66 4.80 -4.20
N ALA A 183 -14.40 5.00 -3.81
CA ALA A 183 -13.99 4.95 -2.42
C ALA A 183 -14.11 6.33 -1.75
N ASN A 184 -14.51 6.33 -0.48
CA ASN A 184 -14.59 7.55 0.32
C ASN A 184 -13.23 7.84 0.99
N ILE A 185 -12.28 8.37 0.19
CA ILE A 185 -10.94 8.67 0.66
C ILE A 185 -10.90 10.04 1.31
N SER A 186 -10.47 10.09 2.56
CA SER A 186 -10.18 11.31 3.31
C SER A 186 -8.70 11.70 3.18
N ILE A 187 -8.47 13.00 2.99
CA ILE A 187 -7.12 13.56 2.85
C ILE A 187 -6.69 14.11 4.20
N PHE A 188 -5.52 13.69 4.68
CA PHE A 188 -4.94 14.22 5.90
C PHE A 188 -3.73 15.14 5.63
N ASP A 189 -3.46 16.03 6.60
CA ASP A 189 -2.28 16.89 6.65
C ASP A 189 -1.37 16.48 7.80
N TRP A 190 -0.09 16.77 7.66
CA TRP A 190 0.91 16.56 8.70
C TRP A 190 0.73 17.60 9.81
N ASN A 191 0.68 17.17 11.06
CA ASN A 191 0.54 18.04 12.22
C ASN A 191 1.59 17.80 13.33
N GLY A 192 2.42 16.76 13.16
CA GLY A 192 3.52 16.41 14.05
C GLY A 192 4.89 16.59 13.39
N LYS A 193 5.95 16.38 14.17
CA LYS A 193 7.36 16.55 13.76
C LYS A 193 8.19 15.28 13.92
N GLU A 194 7.57 14.12 14.09
CA GLU A 194 8.30 12.87 14.16
C GLU A 194 8.77 12.39 12.79
N GLY A 195 9.79 11.50 12.82
CA GLY A 195 10.36 10.89 11.63
C GLY A 195 11.45 11.73 10.96
N PRO A 196 12.08 11.17 9.92
CA PRO A 196 13.31 11.71 9.33
C PRO A 196 13.11 13.04 8.61
N PHE A 197 11.88 13.44 8.32
CA PHE A 197 11.55 14.66 7.59
C PHE A 197 10.67 15.63 8.41
N GLU A 198 10.61 15.45 9.73
CA GLU A 198 9.86 16.28 10.66
C GLU A 198 8.39 16.51 10.24
N LYS A 199 7.77 15.48 9.67
CA LYS A 199 6.36 15.48 9.25
C LYS A 199 5.72 14.17 9.64
N SER A 200 4.77 14.24 10.57
CA SER A 200 4.06 13.08 11.08
C SER A 200 2.59 13.39 11.36
N LEU A 201 1.83 12.32 11.58
CA LEU A 201 0.47 12.35 12.10
C LEU A 201 0.33 11.23 13.12
N ASP A 202 -0.02 11.56 14.34
CA ASP A 202 -0.47 10.59 15.34
C ASP A 202 -1.92 10.21 15.02
N LEU A 203 -2.13 8.98 14.55
CA LEU A 203 -3.42 8.53 14.04
C LEU A 203 -4.48 8.44 15.13
N LEU A 204 -4.10 7.94 16.30
CA LEU A 204 -5.01 7.68 17.42
C LEU A 204 -4.90 8.76 18.53
N GLY A 205 -3.89 9.62 18.48
CA GLY A 205 -3.65 10.67 19.46
C GLY A 205 -2.99 10.20 20.76
N ASP A 206 -2.50 8.96 20.79
CA ASP A 206 -1.90 8.33 21.97
C ASP A 206 -0.41 7.92 21.74
N GLY A 207 0.14 8.24 20.58
CA GLY A 207 1.51 7.92 20.19
C GLY A 207 1.73 6.47 19.74
N SER A 208 0.70 5.65 19.73
CA SER A 208 0.82 4.23 19.39
C SER A 208 0.98 3.95 17.90
N ILE A 209 0.31 4.76 17.06
CA ILE A 209 0.33 4.64 15.60
C ILE A 209 0.66 5.99 14.98
N ILE A 210 1.89 6.13 14.50
CA ILE A 210 2.39 7.38 13.92
C ILE A 210 2.71 7.19 12.44
N LEU A 211 2.04 7.97 11.61
CA LEU A 211 2.35 8.07 10.18
C LEU A 211 3.50 9.06 10.02
N MET A 212 4.58 8.67 9.35
CA MET A 212 5.75 9.52 9.13
C MET A 212 6.01 9.68 7.65
N LYS A 213 6.14 10.94 7.18
CA LYS A 213 6.46 11.21 5.79
C LYS A 213 7.78 10.56 5.39
N LEU A 214 7.79 9.95 4.21
CA LEU A 214 8.98 9.42 3.55
C LEU A 214 9.08 10.02 2.15
N TYR A 215 10.31 10.19 1.66
CA TYR A 215 10.57 10.63 0.29
C TYR A 215 11.17 9.49 -0.53
N GLY A 216 10.98 9.54 -1.83
CA GLY A 216 11.63 8.66 -2.80
C GLY A 216 10.66 8.07 -3.80
N HIS A 217 9.91 7.05 -3.42
CA HIS A 217 9.04 6.30 -4.33
C HIS A 217 7.87 7.13 -4.88
N SER A 218 7.19 7.90 -4.01
CA SER A 218 6.16 8.86 -4.41
C SER A 218 6.27 10.16 -3.59
N ALA A 219 5.55 11.21 -4.03
CA ALA A 219 5.66 12.53 -3.41
C ALA A 219 5.06 12.60 -2.00
N GLY A 220 4.09 11.75 -1.72
CA GLY A 220 3.36 11.75 -0.45
C GLY A 220 3.43 10.46 0.32
N MET A 221 4.32 9.54 -0.07
CA MET A 221 4.50 8.27 0.62
C MET A 221 4.81 8.48 2.10
N PHE A 222 4.29 7.57 2.92
CA PHE A 222 4.60 7.53 4.34
C PHE A 222 4.85 6.10 4.83
N GLY A 223 5.58 6.00 5.93
CA GLY A 223 5.71 4.80 6.73
C GLY A 223 4.84 4.88 7.98
N VAL A 224 4.61 3.75 8.60
CA VAL A 224 3.83 3.62 9.84
C VAL A 224 4.75 3.14 10.95
N LYS A 225 4.90 3.97 11.99
CA LYS A 225 5.56 3.59 13.24
C LYS A 225 4.50 3.02 14.18
N VAL A 226 4.77 1.84 14.69
CA VAL A 226 3.92 1.16 15.68
C VAL A 226 4.71 1.05 16.97
N THR A 227 4.16 1.60 18.06
CA THR A 227 4.77 1.56 19.39
C THR A 227 3.87 0.73 20.30
N SER A 228 4.39 -0.39 20.83
CA SER A 228 3.74 -1.14 21.91
C SER A 228 4.41 -0.77 23.23
N GLU A 229 3.63 -0.36 24.20
CA GLU A 229 4.11 -0.18 25.58
C GLU A 229 4.26 -1.53 26.31
#